data_f085e9a207a9b556ae34b05f1352b19e
#
_entry.id   f085e9a207a9b556ae34b05f1352b19e
#
_cell.length_a   1.000
_cell.length_b   1.000
_cell.length_c   1.000
_cell.angle_alpha   90.00
_cell.angle_beta   90.00
_cell.angle_gamma   90.00
#
_symmetry.space_group_name_H-M   'P 1'
#
loop_
_entity.id
_entity.type
_entity.pdbx_description
1 polymer ?
#
loop_
_entity_poly.entity_id
_entity_poly.type
_entity_poly.pdbx_seq_one_letter_code
_entity_poly.pdbx_strand_id
1 'polypeptide(L)'
;GLVHVVAGALGVSAIVLASAELFMVLKLLGAAYLVWLGLRTIMDARRSTGPDMGGVSAPAMGTRRAFREGVVVEALNPKTAAFFLAFIPQFLDPSAGAVALPFILLGCISVALNTLVDIVVAISASRIREGAATRPGLIKRLREISGASMIALGAGLALAKRQ
;
A
#
# COMPACT_ATOMS: atom_id res chain seq x y z
N GLY A 1 5.24 -6.08 3.56
CA GLY A 1 5.27 -6.50 2.14
C GLY A 1 5.32 -8.01 1.94
N LEU A 2 6.40 -8.71 2.33
CA LEU A 2 6.57 -10.15 2.02
C LEU A 2 5.46 -11.06 2.57
N VAL A 3 4.92 -10.77 3.75
CA VAL A 3 3.76 -11.50 4.30
C VAL A 3 2.57 -11.48 3.34
N HIS A 4 2.30 -10.31 2.73
CA HIS A 4 1.22 -10.15 1.75
C HIS A 4 1.52 -10.87 0.43
N VAL A 5 2.81 -10.94 0.02
CA VAL A 5 3.21 -11.71 -1.16
C VAL A 5 2.88 -13.19 -0.99
N VAL A 6 3.27 -13.77 0.15
CA VAL A 6 3.01 -15.19 0.44
C VAL A 6 1.52 -15.45 0.61
N ALA A 7 0.83 -14.66 1.44
CA ALA A 7 -0.61 -14.81 1.67
C ALA A 7 -1.41 -14.61 0.38
N GLY A 8 -1.04 -13.62 -0.44
CA GLY A 8 -1.67 -13.36 -1.72
C GLY A 8 -1.40 -14.46 -2.75
N ALA A 9 -0.16 -14.96 -2.84
CA ALA A 9 0.15 -16.06 -3.75
C ALA A 9 -0.67 -17.31 -3.45
N LEU A 10 -0.87 -17.64 -2.18
CA LEU A 10 -1.68 -18.80 -1.77
C LEU A 10 -3.18 -18.53 -1.92
N GLY A 11 -3.66 -17.40 -1.39
CA GLY A 11 -5.09 -17.09 -1.35
C GLY A 11 -5.64 -16.64 -2.70
N VAL A 12 -4.96 -15.72 -3.38
CA VAL A 12 -5.41 -15.20 -4.69
C VAL A 12 -5.33 -16.26 -5.76
N SER A 13 -4.27 -17.08 -5.76
CA SER A 13 -4.16 -18.19 -6.72
C SER A 13 -5.35 -19.15 -6.58
N ALA A 14 -5.75 -19.48 -5.35
CA ALA A 14 -6.90 -20.33 -5.11
C ALA A 14 -8.21 -19.68 -5.60
N ILE A 15 -8.42 -18.39 -5.33
CA ILE A 15 -9.62 -17.63 -5.72
C ILE A 15 -9.69 -17.48 -7.24
N VAL A 16 -8.59 -17.11 -7.89
CA VAL A 16 -8.53 -16.89 -9.35
C VAL A 16 -8.82 -18.18 -10.10
N LEU A 17 -8.36 -19.32 -9.59
CA LEU A 17 -8.61 -20.63 -10.19
C LEU A 17 -9.99 -21.17 -9.88
N ALA A 18 -10.60 -20.81 -8.73
CA ALA A 18 -11.89 -21.36 -8.29
C ALA A 18 -13.09 -20.62 -8.89
N SER A 19 -13.08 -19.27 -9.00
CA SER A 19 -14.23 -18.50 -9.43
C SER A 19 -13.88 -17.11 -9.95
N ALA A 20 -14.28 -16.85 -11.21
CA ALA A 20 -14.17 -15.51 -11.80
C ALA A 20 -15.07 -14.48 -11.09
N GLU A 21 -16.22 -14.91 -10.57
CA GLU A 21 -17.16 -14.06 -9.84
C GLU A 21 -16.58 -13.62 -8.50
N LEU A 22 -16.01 -14.55 -7.75
CA LEU A 22 -15.37 -14.26 -6.46
C LEU A 22 -14.18 -13.31 -6.64
N PHE A 23 -13.40 -13.51 -7.69
CA PHE A 23 -12.34 -12.58 -8.06
C PHE A 23 -12.87 -11.18 -8.36
N MET A 24 -13.95 -11.06 -9.11
CA MET A 24 -14.57 -9.77 -9.43
C MET A 24 -15.06 -9.05 -8.17
N VAL A 25 -15.70 -9.75 -7.26
CA VAL A 25 -16.13 -9.20 -5.96
C VAL A 25 -14.92 -8.68 -5.16
N LEU A 26 -13.88 -9.50 -5.04
CA LEU A 26 -12.65 -9.11 -4.32
C LEU A 26 -12.01 -7.87 -4.92
N LYS A 27 -11.91 -7.81 -6.25
CA LYS A 27 -11.40 -6.67 -7.00
C LYS A 27 -12.20 -5.39 -6.72
N LEU A 28 -13.54 -5.46 -6.81
CA LEU A 28 -14.40 -4.29 -6.58
C LEU A 28 -14.35 -3.81 -5.12
N LEU A 29 -14.31 -4.74 -4.16
CA LEU A 29 -14.13 -4.40 -2.75
C LEU A 29 -12.78 -3.72 -2.49
N GLY A 30 -11.71 -4.24 -3.08
CA GLY A 30 -10.39 -3.62 -3.00
C GLY A 30 -10.34 -2.23 -3.65
N ALA A 31 -10.96 -2.07 -4.81
CA ALA A 31 -11.08 -0.79 -5.50
C ALA A 31 -11.85 0.24 -4.65
N ALA A 32 -13.02 -0.13 -4.13
CA ALA A 32 -13.83 0.72 -3.27
C ALA A 32 -13.06 1.12 -1.99
N TYR A 33 -12.34 0.17 -1.39
CA TYR A 33 -11.52 0.43 -0.23
C TYR A 33 -10.39 1.42 -0.52
N LEU A 34 -9.69 1.30 -1.66
CA LEU A 34 -8.63 2.24 -2.06
C LEU A 34 -9.18 3.65 -2.29
N VAL A 35 -10.34 3.78 -2.94
CA VAL A 35 -11.01 5.07 -3.13
C VAL A 35 -11.39 5.69 -1.78
N TRP A 36 -12.02 4.91 -0.90
CA TRP A 36 -12.39 5.37 0.45
C TRP A 36 -11.17 5.84 1.25
N LEU A 37 -10.08 5.07 1.22
CA LEU A 37 -8.85 5.40 1.94
C LEU A 37 -8.19 6.67 1.37
N GLY A 38 -8.20 6.83 0.05
CA GLY A 38 -7.71 8.03 -0.62
C GLY A 38 -8.51 9.28 -0.24
N LEU A 39 -9.84 9.18 -0.24
CA LEU A 39 -10.72 10.28 0.22
C LEU A 39 -10.45 10.65 1.67
N ARG A 40 -10.36 9.65 2.54
CA ARG A 40 -10.04 9.85 3.96
C ARG A 40 -8.69 10.54 4.13
N THR A 41 -7.67 10.11 3.41
CA THR A 41 -6.33 10.71 3.48
C THR A 41 -6.36 12.20 3.08
N ILE A 42 -7.12 12.57 2.04
CA ILE A 42 -7.28 13.96 1.62
C ILE A 42 -8.05 14.76 2.66
N MET A 43 -9.15 14.21 3.21
CA MET A 43 -9.93 14.89 4.23
C MET A 43 -9.11 15.16 5.50
N ASP A 44 -8.34 14.17 5.95
CA ASP A 44 -7.47 14.30 7.12
C ASP A 44 -6.35 15.33 6.86
N ALA A 45 -5.77 15.37 5.66
CA ALA A 45 -4.79 16.37 5.26
C ALA A 45 -5.33 17.79 5.26
N ARG A 46 -6.64 17.96 4.96
CA ARG A 46 -7.31 19.29 4.97
C ARG A 46 -7.74 19.73 6.36
N ARG A 47 -8.03 18.80 7.26
CA ARG A 47 -8.45 19.09 8.65
C ARG A 47 -7.26 19.35 9.57
N SER A 48 -6.11 18.78 9.27
CA SER A 48 -4.88 18.96 10.06
C SER A 48 -4.36 20.40 9.88
N THR A 49 -4.58 21.27 10.87
CA THR A 49 -4.11 22.65 10.91
C THR A 49 -2.68 22.79 11.43
N GLY A 50 -2.00 21.68 11.74
CA GLY A 50 -0.65 21.67 12.26
C GLY A 50 0.15 20.46 11.77
N PRO A 51 1.48 20.46 11.94
CA PRO A 51 2.28 19.29 11.77
C PRO A 51 1.90 18.31 12.88
N ASP A 52 0.91 17.45 12.60
CA ASP A 52 0.71 16.24 13.37
C ASP A 52 1.88 15.31 13.02
N MET A 53 3.04 15.74 13.41
CA MET A 53 4.20 14.93 13.64
C MET A 53 3.76 14.05 14.80
N GLY A 54 3.19 12.91 14.53
CA GLY A 54 2.97 11.86 15.52
C GLY A 54 4.27 11.46 16.23
N GLY A 55 4.99 12.45 16.64
CA GLY A 55 6.15 12.45 17.49
C GLY A 55 5.71 12.41 18.93
N VAL A 56 5.04 11.36 19.32
CA VAL A 56 5.34 10.80 20.61
C VAL A 56 6.86 10.55 20.52
N SER A 57 7.64 11.30 21.30
CA SER A 57 9.02 10.95 21.59
C SER A 57 8.96 9.58 22.28
N ALA A 58 8.80 8.55 21.44
CA ALA A 58 8.85 7.19 21.92
C ALA A 58 10.24 7.02 22.51
N PRO A 59 10.35 6.55 23.76
CA PRO A 59 11.64 6.25 24.35
C PRO A 59 12.41 5.41 23.34
N ALA A 60 13.72 5.66 23.20
CA ALA A 60 14.57 5.01 22.22
C ALA A 60 14.38 3.49 22.29
N MET A 61 13.50 2.97 21.44
CA MET A 61 13.24 1.53 21.36
C MET A 61 14.43 0.87 20.69
N GLY A 62 14.94 -0.20 21.27
CA GLY A 62 16.01 -0.96 20.65
C GLY A 62 15.62 -1.39 19.22
N THR A 63 16.57 -1.34 18.29
CA THR A 63 16.37 -1.61 16.86
C THR A 63 15.57 -2.88 16.57
N ARG A 64 15.78 -3.95 17.34
CA ARG A 64 15.05 -5.22 17.20
C ARG A 64 13.55 -5.07 17.50
N ARG A 65 13.20 -4.29 18.53
CA ARG A 65 11.80 -4.04 18.88
C ARG A 65 11.12 -3.17 17.83
N ALA A 66 11.78 -2.10 17.39
CA ALA A 66 11.29 -1.24 16.34
C ALA A 66 11.05 -2.03 15.03
N PHE A 67 11.97 -2.92 14.67
CA PHE A 67 11.81 -3.78 13.50
C PHE A 67 10.59 -4.71 13.62
N ARG A 68 10.42 -5.40 14.77
CA ARG A 68 9.26 -6.28 15.00
C ARG A 68 7.94 -5.51 14.92
N GLU A 69 7.86 -4.37 15.58
CA GLU A 69 6.65 -3.51 15.54
C GLU A 69 6.36 -3.04 14.10
N GLY A 70 7.37 -2.62 13.35
CA GLY A 70 7.22 -2.26 11.94
C GLY A 70 6.72 -3.43 11.08
N VAL A 71 7.22 -4.65 11.30
CA VAL A 71 6.75 -5.85 10.59
C VAL A 71 5.28 -6.14 10.92
N VAL A 72 4.88 -6.04 12.19
CA VAL A 72 3.49 -6.25 12.59
C VAL A 72 2.56 -5.20 11.99
N VAL A 73 2.94 -3.92 12.08
CA VAL A 73 2.17 -2.81 11.49
C VAL A 73 2.01 -3.01 9.98
N GLU A 74 3.08 -3.37 9.28
CA GLU A 74 3.02 -3.63 7.84
C GLU A 74 2.19 -4.89 7.52
N ALA A 75 2.32 -5.96 8.28
CA ALA A 75 1.53 -7.18 8.06
C ALA A 75 0.02 -6.97 8.28
N LEU A 76 -0.33 -6.08 9.19
CA LEU A 76 -1.72 -5.71 9.47
C LEU A 76 -2.20 -4.49 8.66
N ASN A 77 -1.39 -3.99 7.73
CA ASN A 77 -1.73 -2.82 6.95
C ASN A 77 -2.80 -3.16 5.89
N PRO A 78 -4.04 -2.70 6.07
CA PRO A 78 -5.12 -3.04 5.14
C PRO A 78 -4.94 -2.41 3.75
N LYS A 79 -4.18 -1.32 3.66
CA LYS A 79 -3.84 -0.69 2.37
C LYS A 79 -2.96 -1.63 1.54
N THR A 80 -1.91 -2.17 2.15
CA THR A 80 -1.00 -3.12 1.49
C THR A 80 -1.74 -4.40 1.12
N ALA A 81 -2.58 -4.92 2.03
CA ALA A 81 -3.41 -6.08 1.74
C ALA A 81 -4.33 -5.84 0.52
N ALA A 82 -5.04 -4.71 0.48
CA ALA A 82 -5.92 -4.37 -0.64
C ALA A 82 -5.16 -4.26 -1.97
N PHE A 83 -3.95 -3.67 -1.96
CA PHE A 83 -3.09 -3.61 -3.14
C PHE A 83 -2.71 -5.01 -3.65
N PHE A 84 -2.23 -5.88 -2.77
CA PHE A 84 -1.82 -7.22 -3.16
C PHE A 84 -2.99 -8.08 -3.62
N LEU A 85 -4.14 -7.98 -2.98
CA LEU A 85 -5.31 -8.78 -3.31
C LEU A 85 -6.09 -8.29 -4.53
N ALA A 86 -6.07 -6.99 -4.80
CA ALA A 86 -6.90 -6.39 -5.84
C ALA A 86 -6.10 -5.95 -7.07
N PHE A 87 -4.88 -5.43 -6.90
CA PHE A 87 -4.10 -4.85 -7.98
C PHE A 87 -3.21 -5.87 -8.70
N ILE A 88 -2.42 -6.66 -7.96
CA ILE A 88 -1.47 -7.61 -8.58
C ILE A 88 -2.16 -8.64 -9.46
N PRO A 89 -3.31 -9.23 -9.08
CA PRO A 89 -3.95 -10.27 -9.89
C PRO A 89 -4.40 -9.84 -11.29
N GLN A 90 -4.50 -8.53 -11.55
CA GLN A 90 -4.87 -8.04 -12.88
C GLN A 90 -3.81 -8.26 -13.95
N PHE A 91 -2.56 -8.45 -13.52
CA PHE A 91 -1.42 -8.71 -14.39
C PHE A 91 -1.14 -10.21 -14.57
N LEU A 92 -2.04 -11.06 -14.05
CA LEU A 92 -1.90 -12.51 -14.12
C LEU A 92 -2.83 -13.07 -15.18
N ASP A 93 -2.33 -13.99 -15.97
CA ASP A 93 -3.13 -14.77 -16.91
C ASP A 93 -3.53 -16.10 -16.28
N PRO A 94 -4.81 -16.29 -15.93
CA PRO A 94 -5.27 -17.56 -15.35
C PRO A 94 -5.17 -18.75 -16.30
N SER A 95 -5.16 -18.49 -17.63
CA SER A 95 -5.07 -19.52 -18.65
C SER A 95 -3.67 -20.13 -18.75
N ALA A 96 -2.64 -19.41 -18.28
CA ALA A 96 -1.25 -19.88 -18.26
C ALA A 96 -0.97 -20.98 -17.22
N GLY A 97 -1.95 -21.34 -16.40
CA GLY A 97 -1.90 -22.46 -15.44
C GLY A 97 -1.05 -22.22 -14.19
N ALA A 98 -0.06 -21.35 -14.22
CA ALA A 98 0.87 -21.08 -13.11
C ALA A 98 0.72 -19.65 -12.58
N VAL A 99 -0.31 -19.40 -11.78
CA VAL A 99 -0.64 -18.04 -11.26
C VAL A 99 0.28 -17.64 -10.09
N ALA A 100 0.73 -18.59 -9.27
CA ALA A 100 1.48 -18.32 -8.06
C ALA A 100 2.86 -17.71 -8.34
N LEU A 101 3.60 -18.21 -9.31
CA LEU A 101 4.96 -17.72 -9.62
C LEU A 101 4.95 -16.27 -10.13
N PRO A 102 4.16 -15.89 -11.15
CA PRO A 102 4.03 -14.50 -11.56
C PRO A 102 3.56 -13.58 -10.43
N PHE A 103 2.65 -14.03 -9.56
CA PHE A 103 2.22 -13.28 -8.38
C PHE A 103 3.39 -12.98 -7.44
N ILE A 104 4.20 -14.01 -7.12
CA ILE A 104 5.38 -13.86 -6.26
C ILE A 104 6.38 -12.88 -6.89
N LEU A 105 6.68 -13.02 -8.18
CA LEU A 105 7.61 -12.14 -8.88
C LEU A 105 7.16 -10.68 -8.86
N LEU A 106 5.92 -10.39 -9.26
CA LEU A 106 5.36 -9.04 -9.22
C LEU A 106 5.30 -8.50 -7.79
N GLY A 107 4.93 -9.35 -6.85
CA GLY A 107 4.90 -9.00 -5.43
C GLY A 107 6.28 -8.65 -4.89
N CYS A 108 7.30 -9.44 -5.20
CA CYS A 108 8.68 -9.16 -4.80
C CYS A 108 9.22 -7.87 -5.43
N ILE A 109 8.94 -7.63 -6.72
CA ILE A 109 9.30 -6.39 -7.39
C ILE A 109 8.64 -5.19 -6.69
N SER A 110 7.35 -5.29 -6.39
CA SER A 110 6.60 -4.24 -5.67
C SER A 110 7.18 -3.97 -4.29
N VAL A 111 7.53 -5.01 -3.53
CA VAL A 111 8.18 -4.87 -2.22
C VAL A 111 9.56 -4.22 -2.35
N ALA A 112 10.36 -4.62 -3.33
CA ALA A 112 11.68 -4.05 -3.56
C ALA A 112 11.61 -2.56 -3.91
N LEU A 113 10.70 -2.18 -4.82
CA LEU A 113 10.49 -0.78 -5.18
C LEU A 113 10.00 0.06 -3.99
N ASN A 114 9.05 -0.47 -3.21
CA ASN A 114 8.54 0.21 -2.02
C ASN A 114 9.65 0.41 -0.97
N THR A 115 10.44 -0.64 -0.72
CA THR A 115 11.58 -0.57 0.21
C THR A 115 12.63 0.45 -0.27
N LEU A 116 12.90 0.52 -1.57
CA LEU A 116 13.81 1.52 -2.13
C LEU A 116 13.29 2.94 -1.88
N VAL A 117 12.02 3.18 -2.13
CA VAL A 117 11.38 4.48 -1.83
C VAL A 117 11.45 4.80 -0.34
N ASP A 118 11.15 3.85 0.53
CA ASP A 118 11.22 4.03 1.98
C ASP A 118 12.64 4.40 2.44
N ILE A 119 13.67 3.76 1.89
CA ILE A 119 15.07 4.08 2.18
C ILE A 119 15.40 5.51 1.72
N VAL A 120 15.01 5.88 0.49
CA VAL A 120 15.22 7.25 -0.02
C VAL A 120 14.52 8.27 0.86
N VAL A 121 13.27 8.00 1.25
CA VAL A 121 12.52 8.88 2.16
C VAL A 121 13.18 8.97 3.53
N ALA A 122 13.63 7.85 4.10
CA ALA A 122 14.29 7.83 5.41
C ALA A 122 15.61 8.63 5.40
N ILE A 123 16.44 8.47 4.36
CA ILE A 123 17.68 9.23 4.19
C ILE A 123 17.37 10.71 3.98
N SER A 124 16.35 11.02 3.15
CA SER A 124 15.95 12.40 2.88
C SER A 124 15.33 13.06 4.13
N ALA A 125 14.54 12.33 4.90
CA ALA A 125 13.90 12.83 6.12
C ALA A 125 14.93 13.24 7.18
N SER A 126 16.07 12.56 7.28
CA SER A 126 17.14 12.93 8.20
C SER A 126 17.75 14.29 7.85
N ARG A 127 17.80 14.64 6.55
CA ARG A 127 18.33 15.93 6.05
C ARG A 127 17.27 17.04 6.01
N ILE A 128 16.00 16.66 5.87
CA ILE A 128 14.87 17.59 5.72
C ILE A 128 14.22 17.89 7.08
N ARG A 129 14.54 17.12 8.13
CA ARG A 129 13.90 17.20 9.45
C ARG A 129 13.89 18.63 10.03
N GLU A 130 14.93 19.42 9.79
CA GLU A 130 14.98 20.83 10.20
C GLU A 130 14.13 21.74 9.30
N GLY A 131 13.98 21.41 8.01
CA GLY A 131 13.22 22.21 7.04
C GLY A 131 11.77 21.76 6.85
N ALA A 132 11.43 20.50 7.07
CA ALA A 132 10.06 20.00 6.91
C ALA A 132 9.15 20.40 8.07
N ALA A 133 9.69 20.51 9.28
CA ALA A 133 8.97 21.05 10.44
C ALA A 133 8.50 22.50 10.20
N THR A 134 9.19 23.23 9.30
CA THR A 134 8.89 24.63 8.97
C THR A 134 7.96 24.78 7.76
N ARG A 135 7.58 23.69 7.08
CA ARG A 135 6.78 23.73 5.84
C ARG A 135 5.52 22.85 5.92
N PRO A 136 4.53 23.19 6.75
CA PRO A 136 3.30 22.40 6.89
C PRO A 136 2.54 22.24 5.56
N GLY A 137 2.64 23.22 4.66
CA GLY A 137 2.05 23.15 3.32
C GLY A 137 2.60 22.05 2.43
N LEU A 138 3.88 21.69 2.58
CA LEU A 138 4.49 20.58 1.80
C LEU A 138 3.93 19.24 2.26
N ILE A 139 3.84 19.01 3.57
CA ILE A 139 3.29 17.77 4.14
C ILE A 139 1.84 17.59 3.71
N LYS A 140 1.05 18.66 3.76
CA LYS A 140 -0.34 18.66 3.29
C LYS A 140 -0.43 18.25 1.83
N ARG A 141 0.36 18.86 0.94
CA ARG A 141 0.39 18.54 -0.49
C ARG A 141 0.78 17.08 -0.75
N LEU A 142 1.79 16.56 -0.05
CA LEU A 142 2.21 15.17 -0.18
C LEU A 142 1.09 14.20 0.23
N ARG A 143 0.35 14.49 1.31
CA ARG A 143 -0.81 13.69 1.71
C ARG A 143 -1.95 13.76 0.68
N GLU A 144 -2.24 14.95 0.13
CA GLU A 144 -3.25 15.12 -0.91
C GLU A 144 -2.89 14.36 -2.18
N ILE A 145 -1.62 14.43 -2.63
CA ILE A 145 -1.13 13.67 -3.80
C ILE A 145 -1.24 12.16 -3.53
N SER A 146 -0.82 11.69 -2.35
CA SER A 146 -0.95 10.27 -1.99
C SER A 146 -2.41 9.81 -2.00
N GLY A 147 -3.31 10.60 -1.43
CA GLY A 147 -4.75 10.29 -1.46
C GLY A 147 -5.32 10.27 -2.88
N ALA A 148 -4.96 11.24 -3.72
CA ALA A 148 -5.37 11.30 -5.13
C ALA A 148 -4.85 10.08 -5.92
N SER A 149 -3.61 9.66 -5.68
CA SER A 149 -3.03 8.47 -6.31
C SER A 149 -3.78 7.19 -5.92
N MET A 150 -4.22 7.08 -4.66
CA MET A 150 -5.05 5.94 -4.21
C MET A 150 -6.42 5.92 -4.89
N ILE A 151 -7.06 7.09 -5.05
CA ILE A 151 -8.34 7.20 -5.75
C ILE A 151 -8.16 6.81 -7.21
N ALA A 152 -7.13 7.32 -7.88
CA ALA A 152 -6.84 7.01 -9.27
C ALA A 152 -6.58 5.50 -9.47
N LEU A 153 -5.81 4.88 -8.56
CA LEU A 153 -5.57 3.43 -8.55
C LEU A 153 -6.87 2.64 -8.35
N GLY A 154 -7.69 3.00 -7.37
CA GLY A 154 -8.96 2.33 -7.11
C GLY A 154 -9.95 2.47 -8.27
N ALA A 155 -10.06 3.67 -8.86
CA ALA A 155 -10.88 3.90 -10.04
C ALA A 155 -10.38 3.12 -11.26
N GLY A 156 -9.07 3.15 -11.53
CA GLY A 156 -8.45 2.38 -12.60
C GLY A 156 -8.69 0.88 -12.42
N LEU A 157 -8.58 0.39 -11.18
CA LEU A 157 -8.87 -0.99 -10.80
C LEU A 157 -10.31 -1.39 -11.10
N ALA A 158 -11.27 -0.53 -10.74
CA ALA A 158 -12.69 -0.79 -10.98
C ALA A 158 -13.03 -0.86 -12.49
N LEU A 159 -12.35 -0.02 -13.28
CA LEU A 159 -12.58 0.10 -14.73
C LEU A 159 -11.80 -0.92 -15.56
N ALA A 160 -10.70 -1.47 -15.04
CA ALA A 160 -9.89 -2.45 -15.75
C ALA A 160 -10.71 -3.70 -16.08
N LYS A 161 -10.81 -4.03 -17.36
CA LYS A 161 -11.41 -5.28 -17.85
C LYS A 161 -10.39 -6.41 -17.64
N ARG A 162 -10.85 -7.59 -17.25
CA ARG A 162 -10.04 -8.80 -17.29
C ARG A 162 -9.83 -9.14 -18.77
N GLN A 163 -8.60 -9.11 -19.21
CA GLN A 163 -8.22 -9.68 -20.52
C GLN A 163 -8.13 -11.18 -20.40
#